data_d20602d716734300bf229725eb5a374b
#
_entry.id   d20602d716734300bf229725eb5a374b
#
_cell.length_a   1.000
_cell.length_b   1.000
_cell.length_c   1.000
_cell.angle_alpha   90.00
_cell.angle_beta   90.00
_cell.angle_gamma   90.00
#
_symmetry.space_group_name_H-M   'P 1'
#
loop_
_entity.id
_entity.type
_entity.pdbx_description
1 polymer ?
#
loop_
_entity_poly.entity_id
_entity_poly.type
_entity_poly.pdbx_seq_one_letter_code
_entity_poly.pdbx_strand_id
1 'polypeptide(L)'
;MSKRALITGITGQDGSYLSQFLIEKGYEVYGAVRRTSSINTGRLSELDILNKINLVAMDLVEITNIQRVIEKIKPDEVYNLAAQSFVQTSFDQPIYTSEIDAIGVTRILETIRMLGSKIKFYQASTSEMFGKVQSSPQNEETPFYPRSPYGVSKLYGHWMTVNYREAWDLHACSGILFNHESPLRGIEFVTRKITLGVAEITKKKKKSISLGNLNAKRDWGYAGDYVNAMWLMLQKEKPSDYVVATGEMYSVREFVEKAFNAADTEIDWVIDNGVESGRCKKTGNILIDINKDFNRPAETDYLLGDATKAKEELNWKPQVNFNTLIEMMVK
;
A
#
# COMPACT_ATOMS: atom_id res chain seq x y z
N MET A 1 11.65 15.13 -25.19
CA MET A 1 12.30 14.06 -24.40
C MET A 1 11.23 13.40 -23.53
N SER A 2 11.30 12.08 -23.33
CA SER A 2 10.42 11.39 -22.39
C SER A 2 10.68 11.87 -20.96
N LYS A 3 9.64 12.00 -20.14
CA LYS A 3 9.82 12.29 -18.70
C LYS A 3 10.49 11.10 -18.02
N ARG A 4 11.30 11.37 -17.01
CA ARG A 4 11.97 10.37 -16.18
C ARG A 4 11.29 10.27 -14.82
N ALA A 5 10.93 9.06 -14.42
CA ALA A 5 10.38 8.78 -13.10
C ALA A 5 11.35 7.90 -12.30
N LEU A 6 11.67 8.29 -11.07
CA LEU A 6 12.38 7.47 -10.10
C LEU A 6 11.38 6.93 -9.08
N ILE A 7 11.27 5.60 -8.98
CA ILE A 7 10.35 4.91 -8.06
C ILE A 7 11.17 4.18 -7.01
N THR A 8 11.04 4.55 -5.74
CA THR A 8 11.55 3.74 -4.64
C THR A 8 10.54 2.65 -4.29
N GLY A 9 10.99 1.50 -3.80
CA GLY A 9 10.08 0.38 -3.54
C GLY A 9 9.48 -0.26 -4.80
N ILE A 10 10.17 -0.16 -5.93
CA ILE A 10 9.69 -0.60 -7.24
C ILE A 10 9.28 -2.07 -7.30
N THR A 11 9.89 -2.93 -6.48
CA THR A 11 9.59 -4.38 -6.43
C THR A 11 8.36 -4.73 -5.58
N GLY A 12 7.74 -3.72 -4.93
CA GLY A 12 6.47 -3.85 -4.22
C GLY A 12 5.28 -3.91 -5.18
N GLN A 13 4.08 -4.16 -4.65
CA GLN A 13 2.83 -4.16 -5.41
C GLN A 13 2.66 -2.84 -6.18
N ASP A 14 2.64 -1.73 -5.46
CA ASP A 14 2.36 -0.40 -6.04
C ASP A 14 3.47 0.05 -6.97
N GLY A 15 4.74 -0.22 -6.62
CA GLY A 15 5.88 0.08 -7.47
C GLY A 15 5.81 -0.64 -8.81
N SER A 16 5.34 -1.88 -8.82
CA SER A 16 5.19 -2.67 -10.05
C SER A 16 4.05 -2.14 -10.92
N TYR A 17 2.85 -1.88 -10.36
CA TYR A 17 1.73 -1.30 -11.11
C TYR A 17 2.02 0.14 -11.57
N LEU A 18 2.64 0.96 -10.73
CA LEU A 18 3.02 2.32 -11.12
C LEU A 18 4.04 2.30 -12.27
N SER A 19 5.00 1.37 -12.24
CA SER A 19 5.96 1.20 -13.32
C SER A 19 5.29 0.86 -14.63
N GLN A 20 4.36 -0.12 -14.63
CA GLN A 20 3.58 -0.49 -15.82
C GLN A 20 2.81 0.72 -16.36
N PHE A 21 2.08 1.41 -15.49
CA PHE A 21 1.28 2.59 -15.83
C PHE A 21 2.14 3.72 -16.44
N LEU A 22 3.31 4.01 -15.85
CA LEU A 22 4.20 5.06 -16.36
C LEU A 22 4.89 4.68 -17.69
N ILE A 23 5.25 3.41 -17.86
CA ILE A 23 5.77 2.90 -19.16
C ILE A 23 4.73 3.08 -20.26
N GLU A 24 3.46 2.74 -19.99
CA GLU A 24 2.35 2.93 -20.93
C GLU A 24 2.11 4.41 -21.27
N LYS A 25 2.43 5.33 -20.35
CA LYS A 25 2.41 6.78 -20.59
C LYS A 25 3.69 7.34 -21.25
N GLY A 26 4.65 6.49 -21.61
CA GLY A 26 5.87 6.89 -22.32
C GLY A 26 6.96 7.46 -21.43
N TYR A 27 6.94 7.20 -20.11
CA TYR A 27 8.02 7.58 -19.21
C TYR A 27 9.23 6.64 -19.36
N GLU A 28 10.42 7.18 -19.13
CA GLU A 28 11.62 6.42 -18.81
C GLU A 28 11.62 6.12 -17.31
N VAL A 29 11.43 4.85 -16.94
CA VAL A 29 11.26 4.43 -15.54
C VAL A 29 12.56 3.94 -14.96
N TYR A 30 12.96 4.52 -13.83
CA TYR A 30 14.08 4.11 -12.99
C TYR A 30 13.54 3.53 -11.68
N GLY A 31 13.95 2.30 -11.38
CA GLY A 31 13.53 1.59 -10.17
C GLY A 31 14.63 1.50 -9.13
N ALA A 32 14.44 2.15 -8.00
CA ALA A 32 15.37 2.07 -6.89
C ALA A 32 15.16 0.76 -6.11
N VAL A 33 16.25 -0.01 -5.98
CA VAL A 33 16.28 -1.26 -5.23
C VAL A 33 17.43 -1.24 -4.22
N ARG A 34 17.17 -1.71 -3.00
CA ARG A 34 18.22 -1.89 -2.02
C ARG A 34 19.14 -3.05 -2.44
N ARG A 35 20.44 -2.89 -2.23
CA ARG A 35 21.41 -3.95 -2.50
C ARG A 35 21.17 -5.15 -1.57
N THR A 36 20.86 -6.29 -2.16
CA THR A 36 20.71 -7.59 -1.50
C THR A 36 21.45 -8.66 -2.30
N SER A 37 21.64 -9.86 -1.74
CA SER A 37 22.25 -10.98 -2.46
C SER A 37 21.46 -11.40 -3.70
N SER A 38 20.13 -11.29 -3.63
CA SER A 38 19.21 -11.48 -4.76
C SER A 38 18.10 -10.45 -4.72
N ILE A 39 17.81 -9.81 -5.84
CA ILE A 39 16.72 -8.83 -5.96
C ILE A 39 15.44 -9.59 -6.32
N ASN A 40 14.40 -9.40 -5.52
CA ASN A 40 13.09 -9.98 -5.82
C ASN A 40 12.38 -9.15 -6.91
N THR A 41 12.49 -9.57 -8.16
CA THR A 41 11.84 -8.93 -9.32
C THR A 41 10.60 -9.69 -9.80
N GLY A 42 10.10 -10.65 -9.03
CA GLY A 42 8.99 -11.53 -9.45
C GLY A 42 7.77 -10.77 -9.94
N ARG A 43 7.33 -9.71 -9.22
CA ARG A 43 6.17 -8.90 -9.62
C ARG A 43 6.39 -8.15 -10.94
N LEU A 44 7.60 -7.63 -11.17
CA LEU A 44 7.96 -6.95 -12.42
C LEU A 44 7.99 -7.92 -13.59
N SER A 45 8.44 -9.16 -13.36
CA SER A 45 8.43 -10.23 -14.35
C SER A 45 7.01 -10.70 -14.64
N GLU A 46 6.15 -10.81 -13.63
CA GLU A 46 4.74 -11.20 -13.77
C GLU A 46 3.94 -10.20 -14.64
N LEU A 47 4.30 -8.91 -14.56
CA LEU A 47 3.74 -7.85 -15.42
C LEU A 47 4.45 -7.69 -16.78
N ASP A 48 5.46 -8.50 -17.08
CA ASP A 48 6.29 -8.42 -18.31
C ASP A 48 6.91 -7.03 -18.56
N ILE A 49 7.35 -6.37 -17.49
CA ILE A 49 7.94 -5.02 -17.56
C ILE A 49 9.39 -4.94 -17.10
N LEU A 50 9.97 -6.03 -16.57
CA LEU A 50 11.33 -6.01 -16.00
C LEU A 50 12.36 -5.47 -16.98
N ASN A 51 12.30 -5.86 -18.26
CA ASN A 51 13.23 -5.42 -19.29
C ASN A 51 13.01 -3.98 -19.78
N LYS A 52 11.93 -3.32 -19.33
CA LYS A 52 11.57 -1.94 -19.68
C LYS A 52 11.95 -0.94 -18.59
N ILE A 53 12.58 -1.40 -17.50
CA ILE A 53 12.89 -0.62 -16.30
C ILE A 53 14.41 -0.56 -16.11
N ASN A 54 14.92 0.63 -15.80
CA ASN A 54 16.31 0.84 -15.40
C ASN A 54 16.44 0.63 -13.88
N LEU A 55 16.88 -0.54 -13.42
CA LEU A 55 17.11 -0.78 -12.00
C LEU A 55 18.39 -0.09 -11.53
N VAL A 56 18.30 0.62 -10.39
CA VAL A 56 19.41 1.34 -9.76
C VAL A 56 19.52 0.98 -8.27
N ALA A 57 20.74 0.80 -7.79
CA ALA A 57 20.98 0.54 -6.37
C ALA A 57 20.83 1.84 -5.56
N MET A 58 19.85 1.88 -4.66
CA MET A 58 19.58 3.02 -3.78
C MET A 58 19.06 2.54 -2.43
N ASP A 59 19.67 3.04 -1.35
CA ASP A 59 19.22 2.73 0.02
C ASP A 59 18.81 4.03 0.72
N LEU A 60 17.64 4.04 1.35
CA LEU A 60 17.07 5.20 2.02
C LEU A 60 17.80 5.59 3.31
N VAL A 61 18.68 4.74 3.84
CA VAL A 61 19.50 5.08 5.00
C VAL A 61 20.76 5.84 4.62
N GLU A 62 21.13 5.89 3.33
CA GLU A 62 22.40 6.45 2.85
C GLU A 62 22.18 7.68 1.95
N ILE A 63 22.24 8.87 2.55
CA ILE A 63 21.97 10.14 1.85
C ILE A 63 22.90 10.40 0.67
N THR A 64 24.19 10.03 0.77
CA THR A 64 25.16 10.26 -0.33
C THR A 64 24.87 9.35 -1.53
N ASN A 65 24.31 8.17 -1.30
CA ASN A 65 23.85 7.28 -2.36
C ASN A 65 22.59 7.85 -3.03
N ILE A 66 21.62 8.34 -2.24
CA ILE A 66 20.42 9.00 -2.75
C ILE A 66 20.79 10.17 -3.64
N GLN A 67 21.70 11.04 -3.18
CA GLN A 67 22.16 12.20 -3.93
C GLN A 67 22.78 11.81 -5.28
N ARG A 68 23.76 10.89 -5.29
CA ARG A 68 24.40 10.41 -6.53
C ARG A 68 23.39 9.82 -7.52
N VAL A 69 22.38 9.09 -7.04
CA VAL A 69 21.36 8.49 -7.91
C VAL A 69 20.49 9.58 -8.54
N ILE A 70 20.01 10.55 -7.75
CA ILE A 70 19.17 11.64 -8.25
C ILE A 70 19.96 12.55 -9.21
N GLU A 71 21.21 12.90 -8.89
CA GLU A 71 22.08 13.70 -9.77
C GLU A 71 22.36 13.01 -11.11
N LYS A 72 22.56 11.68 -11.09
CA LYS A 72 22.83 10.90 -12.30
C LYS A 72 21.60 10.78 -13.19
N ILE A 73 20.43 10.48 -12.60
CA ILE A 73 19.19 10.23 -13.33
C ILE A 73 18.54 11.54 -13.78
N LYS A 74 18.59 12.56 -12.92
CA LYS A 74 17.86 13.84 -13.09
C LYS A 74 16.38 13.58 -13.38
N PRO A 75 15.66 12.91 -12.45
CA PRO A 75 14.26 12.57 -12.67
C PRO A 75 13.39 13.84 -12.69
N ASP A 76 12.32 13.83 -13.47
CA ASP A 76 11.27 14.85 -13.42
C ASP A 76 10.34 14.60 -12.23
N GLU A 77 10.13 13.33 -11.90
CA GLU A 77 9.21 12.88 -10.85
C GLU A 77 9.85 11.80 -9.98
N VAL A 78 9.71 11.92 -8.66
CA VAL A 78 10.13 10.91 -7.68
C VAL A 78 8.90 10.40 -6.93
N TYR A 79 8.68 9.10 -6.99
CA TYR A 79 7.63 8.40 -6.26
C TYR A 79 8.25 7.59 -5.12
N ASN A 80 8.05 8.05 -3.88
CA ASN A 80 8.58 7.39 -2.71
C ASN A 80 7.57 6.37 -2.15
N LEU A 81 7.71 5.12 -2.59
CA LEU A 81 6.86 3.98 -2.17
C LEU A 81 7.61 3.00 -1.26
N ALA A 82 8.93 3.14 -1.13
CA ALA A 82 9.73 2.27 -0.27
C ALA A 82 9.36 2.46 1.20
N ALA A 83 9.05 1.37 1.87
CA ALA A 83 8.70 1.32 3.27
C ALA A 83 8.93 -0.07 3.88
N GLN A 84 9.08 -0.14 5.21
CA GLN A 84 8.74 -1.31 5.99
C GLN A 84 7.23 -1.26 6.24
N SER A 85 6.41 -1.86 5.36
CA SER A 85 4.96 -1.64 5.30
C SER A 85 4.12 -2.66 6.08
N PHE A 86 4.74 -3.72 6.63
CA PHE A 86 4.03 -4.72 7.41
C PHE A 86 3.91 -4.24 8.86
N VAL A 87 2.70 -3.79 9.24
CA VAL A 87 2.44 -3.12 10.53
C VAL A 87 2.90 -3.95 11.72
N GLN A 88 2.66 -5.27 11.72
CA GLN A 88 3.07 -6.14 12.83
C GLN A 88 4.59 -6.08 13.06
N THR A 89 5.39 -6.17 12.01
CA THR A 89 6.86 -6.09 12.10
C THR A 89 7.35 -4.76 12.71
N SER A 90 6.58 -3.68 12.57
CA SER A 90 6.97 -2.39 13.15
C SER A 90 7.03 -2.40 14.69
N PHE A 91 6.27 -3.28 15.36
CA PHE A 91 6.36 -3.47 16.81
C PHE A 91 7.64 -4.20 17.21
N ASP A 92 8.13 -5.11 16.36
CA ASP A 92 9.37 -5.87 16.62
C ASP A 92 10.62 -5.08 16.17
N GLN A 93 10.48 -4.23 15.17
CA GLN A 93 11.56 -3.47 14.54
C GLN A 93 11.25 -1.96 14.42
N PRO A 94 10.94 -1.27 15.54
CA PRO A 94 10.49 0.14 15.48
C PRO A 94 11.58 1.09 14.97
N ILE A 95 12.84 0.86 15.33
CA ILE A 95 13.97 1.70 14.90
C ILE A 95 14.18 1.58 13.39
N TYR A 96 14.27 0.35 12.88
CA TYR A 96 14.41 0.13 11.43
C TYR A 96 13.23 0.72 10.64
N THR A 97 12.00 0.53 11.12
CA THR A 97 10.81 1.13 10.53
C THR A 97 10.92 2.65 10.46
N SER A 98 11.35 3.31 11.55
CA SER A 98 11.52 4.76 11.58
C SER A 98 12.65 5.25 10.67
N GLU A 99 13.76 4.52 10.57
CA GLU A 99 14.87 4.87 9.68
C GLU A 99 14.45 4.91 8.20
N ILE A 100 13.61 3.97 7.77
CA ILE A 100 13.15 3.89 6.38
C ILE A 100 11.94 4.81 6.15
N ASP A 101 10.90 4.67 6.97
CA ASP A 101 9.58 5.24 6.71
C ASP A 101 9.45 6.70 7.15
N ALA A 102 10.33 7.17 8.05
CA ALA A 102 10.39 8.54 8.53
C ALA A 102 11.64 9.26 8.00
N ILE A 103 12.82 8.93 8.51
CA ILE A 103 14.06 9.65 8.18
C ILE A 103 14.44 9.46 6.70
N GLY A 104 14.15 8.30 6.10
CA GLY A 104 14.34 8.06 4.67
C GLY A 104 13.61 9.07 3.78
N VAL A 105 12.40 9.50 4.17
CA VAL A 105 11.62 10.53 3.47
C VAL A 105 12.36 11.87 3.53
N THR A 106 12.82 12.27 4.71
CA THR A 106 13.59 13.51 4.89
C THR A 106 14.86 13.52 4.06
N ARG A 107 15.59 12.39 3.97
CA ARG A 107 16.80 12.28 3.16
C ARG A 107 16.54 12.55 1.67
N ILE A 108 15.42 12.04 1.13
CA ILE A 108 15.06 12.31 -0.28
C ILE A 108 14.65 13.76 -0.46
N LEU A 109 13.78 14.30 0.39
CA LEU A 109 13.32 15.69 0.33
C LEU A 109 14.49 16.67 0.44
N GLU A 110 15.41 16.44 1.41
CA GLU A 110 16.58 17.27 1.60
C GLU A 110 17.53 17.20 0.40
N THR A 111 17.70 16.03 -0.18
CA THR A 111 18.48 15.87 -1.41
C THR A 111 17.89 16.69 -2.56
N ILE A 112 16.56 16.63 -2.78
CA ILE A 112 15.87 17.40 -3.82
C ILE A 112 16.07 18.91 -3.57
N ARG A 113 15.91 19.35 -2.33
CA ARG A 113 16.13 20.76 -1.92
C ARG A 113 17.55 21.22 -2.19
N MET A 114 18.54 20.46 -1.76
CA MET A 114 19.97 20.80 -1.91
C MET A 114 20.39 20.88 -3.39
N LEU A 115 19.82 20.07 -4.25
CA LEU A 115 20.10 20.09 -5.68
C LEU A 115 19.43 21.27 -6.41
N GLY A 116 18.55 22.02 -5.74
CA GLY A 116 17.82 23.15 -6.33
C GLY A 116 16.99 22.76 -7.55
N SER A 117 16.53 21.51 -7.61
CA SER A 117 15.88 20.95 -8.78
C SER A 117 14.36 21.13 -8.74
N LYS A 118 13.75 21.19 -9.93
CA LYS A 118 12.28 21.25 -10.08
C LYS A 118 11.63 19.85 -10.07
N ILE A 119 12.23 18.91 -9.33
CA ILE A 119 11.70 17.55 -9.21
C ILE A 119 10.37 17.56 -8.46
N LYS A 120 9.36 16.93 -9.02
CA LYS A 120 8.10 16.70 -8.33
C LYS A 120 8.20 15.45 -7.46
N PHE A 121 7.79 15.56 -6.21
CA PHE A 121 7.90 14.50 -5.21
C PHE A 121 6.53 14.00 -4.74
N TYR A 122 6.31 12.71 -4.81
CA TYR A 122 5.16 12.02 -4.26
C TYR A 122 5.58 11.16 -3.06
N GLN A 123 4.87 11.31 -1.94
CA GLN A 123 5.00 10.48 -0.73
C GLN A 123 3.81 9.55 -0.59
N ALA A 124 4.06 8.25 -0.50
CA ALA A 124 3.04 7.30 -0.07
C ALA A 124 2.83 7.41 1.44
N SER A 125 1.81 8.13 1.84
CA SER A 125 1.27 8.16 3.20
C SER A 125 0.24 7.03 3.38
N THR A 126 -0.42 6.92 4.54
CA THR A 126 -1.28 5.78 4.86
C THR A 126 -2.45 6.15 5.75
N SER A 127 -3.58 5.47 5.61
CA SER A 127 -4.71 5.57 6.53
C SER A 127 -4.39 5.10 7.96
N GLU A 128 -3.32 4.32 8.17
CA GLU A 128 -2.84 3.93 9.50
C GLU A 128 -2.40 5.13 10.37
N MET A 129 -2.18 6.31 9.76
CA MET A 129 -1.95 7.56 10.49
C MET A 129 -3.19 7.98 11.31
N PHE A 130 -4.41 7.69 10.83
CA PHE A 130 -5.64 7.97 11.57
C PHE A 130 -5.78 7.12 12.82
N GLY A 131 -5.33 5.86 12.80
CA GLY A 131 -5.19 4.96 13.95
C GLY A 131 -6.43 4.88 14.83
N LYS A 132 -6.42 5.53 16.02
CA LYS A 132 -7.61 5.71 16.84
C LYS A 132 -8.47 6.81 16.24
N VAL A 133 -9.37 6.41 15.37
CA VAL A 133 -10.18 7.29 14.52
C VAL A 133 -10.92 8.34 15.33
N GLN A 134 -10.78 9.63 14.97
CA GLN A 134 -11.40 10.77 15.65
C GLN A 134 -12.73 11.18 15.00
N SER A 135 -12.89 10.90 13.70
CA SER A 135 -14.14 11.11 12.94
C SER A 135 -14.26 10.09 11.81
N SER A 136 -15.46 9.85 11.31
CA SER A 136 -15.70 8.91 10.19
C SER A 136 -16.78 9.50 9.25
N PRO A 137 -16.59 9.42 7.93
CA PRO A 137 -15.38 8.93 7.25
C PRO A 137 -14.15 9.85 7.48
N GLN A 138 -12.93 9.35 7.23
CA GLN A 138 -11.70 10.11 7.37
C GLN A 138 -11.37 10.84 6.07
N ASN A 139 -11.04 12.13 6.17
CA ASN A 139 -10.57 12.99 5.08
C ASN A 139 -9.25 13.68 5.46
N GLU A 140 -8.79 14.61 4.63
CA GLU A 140 -7.53 15.32 4.80
C GLU A 140 -7.47 16.20 6.05
N GLU A 141 -8.64 16.60 6.60
CA GLU A 141 -8.77 17.44 7.80
C GLU A 141 -8.92 16.61 9.08
N THR A 142 -9.17 15.32 8.97
CA THR A 142 -9.33 14.43 10.12
C THR A 142 -8.05 14.34 10.94
N PRO A 143 -8.08 14.61 12.26
CA PRO A 143 -6.90 14.53 13.10
C PRO A 143 -6.28 13.13 13.13
N PHE A 144 -4.96 13.05 13.04
CA PHE A 144 -4.21 11.81 13.12
C PHE A 144 -3.99 11.36 14.57
N TYR A 145 -4.11 10.05 14.82
CA TYR A 145 -3.81 9.40 16.10
C TYR A 145 -3.24 7.98 15.86
N PRO A 146 -1.99 7.85 15.35
CA PRO A 146 -1.43 6.56 14.96
C PRO A 146 -1.36 5.58 16.13
N ARG A 147 -1.54 4.27 15.84
CA ARG A 147 -1.57 3.19 16.82
C ARG A 147 -0.43 2.17 16.65
N SER A 148 0.54 2.46 15.78
CA SER A 148 1.68 1.58 15.52
C SER A 148 2.94 2.40 15.25
N PRO A 149 4.16 1.85 15.48
CA PRO A 149 5.40 2.50 15.07
C PRO A 149 5.43 2.80 13.56
N TYR A 150 4.82 1.95 12.74
CA TYR A 150 4.61 2.21 11.31
C TYR A 150 3.79 3.48 11.08
N GLY A 151 2.61 3.58 11.69
CA GLY A 151 1.74 4.76 11.55
C GLY A 151 2.42 6.05 12.01
N VAL A 152 3.17 6.00 13.13
CA VAL A 152 3.96 7.15 13.64
C VAL A 152 5.04 7.55 12.64
N SER A 153 5.78 6.59 12.09
CA SER A 153 6.85 6.85 11.11
C SER A 153 6.29 7.46 9.81
N LYS A 154 5.16 6.94 9.33
CA LYS A 154 4.47 7.48 8.15
C LYS A 154 3.92 8.88 8.39
N LEU A 155 3.40 9.17 9.60
CA LEU A 155 2.94 10.50 9.99
C LEU A 155 4.08 11.52 9.99
N TYR A 156 5.26 11.15 10.48
CA TYR A 156 6.45 11.99 10.38
C TYR A 156 6.77 12.30 8.90
N GLY A 157 6.83 11.27 8.04
CA GLY A 157 7.11 11.45 6.61
C GLY A 157 6.07 12.34 5.91
N HIS A 158 4.79 12.20 6.26
CA HIS A 158 3.71 13.05 5.78
C HIS A 158 3.95 14.52 6.15
N TRP A 159 4.17 14.82 7.43
CA TRP A 159 4.40 16.20 7.88
C TRP A 159 5.72 16.80 7.36
N MET A 160 6.74 16.00 7.15
CA MET A 160 7.97 16.48 6.47
C MET A 160 7.67 16.85 5.02
N THR A 161 6.83 16.10 4.31
CA THR A 161 6.42 16.44 2.94
C THR A 161 5.68 17.78 2.90
N VAL A 162 4.74 17.99 3.82
CA VAL A 162 4.03 19.26 3.97
C VAL A 162 5.01 20.39 4.28
N ASN A 163 5.89 20.18 5.26
CA ASN A 163 6.87 21.20 5.68
C ASN A 163 7.79 21.62 4.54
N TYR A 164 8.31 20.66 3.75
CA TYR A 164 9.19 20.99 2.61
C TYR A 164 8.44 21.70 1.49
N ARG A 165 7.19 21.39 1.27
CA ARG A 165 6.30 22.13 0.35
C ARG A 165 6.14 23.58 0.78
N GLU A 166 5.83 23.83 2.05
CA GLU A 166 5.52 25.16 2.56
C GLU A 166 6.75 26.02 2.81
N ALA A 167 7.84 25.44 3.34
CA ALA A 167 9.04 26.18 3.70
C ALA A 167 9.98 26.48 2.52
N TRP A 168 10.01 25.62 1.51
CA TRP A 168 10.95 25.73 0.37
C TRP A 168 10.30 25.64 -1.01
N ASP A 169 8.97 25.75 -1.09
CA ASP A 169 8.20 25.72 -2.34
C ASP A 169 8.50 24.46 -3.20
N LEU A 170 8.80 23.32 -2.55
CA LEU A 170 8.96 22.08 -3.27
C LEU A 170 7.61 21.60 -3.78
N HIS A 171 7.57 21.14 -5.04
CA HIS A 171 6.40 20.45 -5.54
C HIS A 171 6.31 19.04 -4.91
N ALA A 172 5.82 18.97 -3.67
CA ALA A 172 5.74 17.76 -2.86
C ALA A 172 4.30 17.52 -2.40
N CYS A 173 3.78 16.29 -2.58
CA CYS A 173 2.43 15.90 -2.19
C CYS A 173 2.42 14.52 -1.54
N SER A 174 1.39 14.26 -0.73
CA SER A 174 1.19 12.97 -0.06
C SER A 174 -0.16 12.36 -0.42
N GLY A 175 -0.17 11.10 -0.86
CA GLY A 175 -1.38 10.30 -0.94
C GLY A 175 -1.65 9.59 0.39
N ILE A 176 -2.75 9.91 1.07
CA ILE A 176 -3.21 9.20 2.27
C ILE A 176 -3.98 7.97 1.80
N LEU A 177 -3.21 6.89 1.57
CA LEU A 177 -3.74 5.69 0.93
C LEU A 177 -4.49 4.82 1.94
N PHE A 178 -5.72 4.48 1.63
CA PHE A 178 -6.45 3.40 2.29
C PHE A 178 -5.97 2.05 1.77
N ASN A 179 -6.42 0.96 2.38
CA ASN A 179 -5.95 -0.36 2.00
C ASN A 179 -6.24 -0.64 0.52
N HIS A 180 -5.25 -1.07 -0.22
CA HIS A 180 -5.39 -1.39 -1.64
C HIS A 180 -4.66 -2.67 -1.98
N GLU A 181 -5.33 -3.49 -2.74
CA GLU A 181 -5.04 -4.89 -2.90
C GLU A 181 -4.94 -5.25 -4.39
N SER A 182 -4.35 -6.40 -4.67
CA SER A 182 -4.27 -6.95 -6.01
C SER A 182 -3.77 -8.40 -5.98
N PRO A 183 -3.74 -9.12 -7.12
CA PRO A 183 -3.03 -10.39 -7.25
C PRO A 183 -1.54 -10.33 -6.84
N LEU A 184 -0.91 -9.15 -6.94
CA LEU A 184 0.50 -8.92 -6.57
C LEU A 184 0.70 -8.55 -5.08
N ARG A 185 -0.35 -8.54 -4.25
CA ARG A 185 -0.22 -8.25 -2.82
C ARG A 185 0.72 -9.23 -2.13
N GLY A 186 1.47 -8.76 -1.13
CA GLY A 186 2.33 -9.61 -0.30
C GLY A 186 1.54 -10.69 0.45
N ILE A 187 2.06 -11.90 0.53
CA ILE A 187 1.39 -13.06 1.14
C ILE A 187 1.17 -12.92 2.64
N GLU A 188 1.89 -12.02 3.30
CA GLU A 188 1.77 -11.67 4.72
C GLU A 188 0.51 -10.85 5.02
N PHE A 189 -0.09 -10.20 4.02
CA PHE A 189 -1.31 -9.41 4.21
C PHE A 189 -2.56 -10.28 4.18
N VAL A 190 -3.51 -9.96 5.07
CA VAL A 190 -4.72 -10.77 5.32
C VAL A 190 -5.51 -11.10 4.06
N THR A 191 -5.70 -10.16 3.17
CA THR A 191 -6.43 -10.32 1.90
C THR A 191 -5.77 -11.35 0.99
N ARG A 192 -4.45 -11.24 0.80
CA ARG A 192 -3.69 -12.20 -0.02
C ARG A 192 -3.57 -13.56 0.64
N LYS A 193 -3.41 -13.60 1.96
CA LYS A 193 -3.45 -14.85 2.75
C LYS A 193 -4.77 -15.59 2.54
N ILE A 194 -5.90 -14.86 2.52
CA ILE A 194 -7.22 -15.45 2.28
C ILE A 194 -7.31 -15.97 0.84
N THR A 195 -7.04 -15.15 -0.16
CA THR A 195 -7.24 -15.52 -1.57
C THR A 195 -6.33 -16.66 -2.02
N LEU A 196 -5.06 -16.66 -1.61
CA LEU A 196 -4.15 -17.81 -1.84
C LEU A 196 -4.61 -19.06 -1.08
N GLY A 197 -5.03 -18.89 0.18
CA GLY A 197 -5.54 -19.99 0.96
C GLY A 197 -6.78 -20.63 0.35
N VAL A 198 -7.72 -19.84 -0.19
CA VAL A 198 -8.88 -20.34 -0.94
C VAL A 198 -8.41 -21.13 -2.17
N ALA A 199 -7.51 -20.59 -2.97
CA ALA A 199 -6.98 -21.29 -4.15
C ALA A 199 -6.27 -22.61 -3.78
N GLU A 200 -5.52 -22.64 -2.67
CA GLU A 200 -4.84 -23.85 -2.19
C GLU A 200 -5.84 -24.91 -1.65
N ILE A 201 -6.88 -24.48 -0.95
CA ILE A 201 -7.94 -25.36 -0.46
C ILE A 201 -8.71 -25.99 -1.64
N THR A 202 -9.09 -25.20 -2.63
CA THR A 202 -9.77 -25.67 -3.84
C THR A 202 -8.92 -26.71 -4.59
N LYS A 203 -7.60 -26.51 -4.63
CA LYS A 203 -6.63 -27.46 -5.21
C LYS A 203 -6.27 -28.62 -4.26
N LYS A 204 -6.93 -28.75 -3.10
CA LYS A 204 -6.67 -29.75 -2.05
C LYS A 204 -5.24 -29.77 -1.52
N LYS A 205 -4.53 -28.64 -1.61
CA LYS A 205 -3.15 -28.47 -1.09
C LYS A 205 -3.11 -27.99 0.37
N LYS A 206 -4.23 -27.44 0.86
CA LYS A 206 -4.39 -26.92 2.21
C LYS A 206 -5.75 -27.34 2.78
N LYS A 207 -5.88 -27.45 4.10
CA LYS A 207 -7.15 -27.82 4.77
C LYS A 207 -7.93 -26.61 5.26
N SER A 208 -7.24 -25.65 5.90
CA SER A 208 -7.85 -24.45 6.49
C SER A 208 -6.92 -23.25 6.42
N ILE A 209 -7.45 -22.07 6.69
CA ILE A 209 -6.73 -20.79 6.82
C ILE A 209 -6.93 -20.31 8.25
N SER A 210 -5.82 -20.03 8.97
CA SER A 210 -5.88 -19.45 10.32
C SER A 210 -5.89 -17.93 10.22
N LEU A 211 -6.89 -17.27 10.81
CA LEU A 211 -7.08 -15.81 10.81
C LEU A 211 -7.21 -15.28 12.23
N GLY A 212 -6.96 -13.98 12.42
CA GLY A 212 -7.18 -13.28 13.69
C GLY A 212 -8.59 -12.68 13.77
N ASN A 213 -8.67 -11.37 14.01
CA ASN A 213 -9.93 -10.64 14.16
C ASN A 213 -10.72 -10.55 12.84
N LEU A 214 -11.82 -11.29 12.75
CA LEU A 214 -12.72 -11.29 11.58
C LEU A 214 -13.60 -10.03 11.50
N ASN A 215 -13.73 -9.28 12.58
CA ASN A 215 -14.65 -8.14 12.67
C ASN A 215 -13.95 -6.81 12.32
N ALA A 216 -12.62 -6.81 12.19
CA ALA A 216 -11.88 -5.63 11.71
C ALA A 216 -12.38 -5.22 10.33
N LYS A 217 -12.67 -3.92 10.17
CA LYS A 217 -13.24 -3.38 8.93
C LYS A 217 -12.25 -2.46 8.25
N ARG A 218 -12.15 -2.58 6.92
CA ARG A 218 -11.26 -1.75 6.09
C ARG A 218 -11.96 -1.33 4.80
N ASP A 219 -11.57 -0.17 4.31
CA ASP A 219 -11.82 0.26 2.94
C ASP A 219 -10.75 -0.36 2.06
N TRP A 220 -11.14 -1.27 1.16
CA TRP A 220 -10.24 -1.99 0.26
C TRP A 220 -10.47 -1.62 -1.19
N GLY A 221 -9.48 -1.00 -1.83
CA GLY A 221 -9.50 -0.69 -3.25
C GLY A 221 -8.52 -1.54 -4.08
N TYR A 222 -8.50 -1.30 -5.36
CA TYR A 222 -7.57 -1.94 -6.31
C TYR A 222 -6.29 -1.10 -6.48
N ALA A 223 -5.13 -1.72 -6.34
CA ALA A 223 -3.84 -1.02 -6.43
C ALA A 223 -3.61 -0.29 -7.77
N GLY A 224 -4.13 -0.83 -8.87
CA GLY A 224 -4.06 -0.17 -10.19
C GLY A 224 -4.81 1.16 -10.24
N ASP A 225 -5.92 1.30 -9.51
CA ASP A 225 -6.64 2.58 -9.40
C ASP A 225 -5.84 3.59 -8.57
N TYR A 226 -5.16 3.11 -7.51
CA TYR A 226 -4.41 3.96 -6.60
C TYR A 226 -3.14 4.54 -7.26
N VAL A 227 -2.44 3.77 -8.08
CA VAL A 227 -1.26 4.31 -8.79
C VAL A 227 -1.63 5.38 -9.81
N ASN A 228 -2.85 5.32 -10.38
CA ASN A 228 -3.38 6.41 -11.20
C ASN A 228 -3.53 7.70 -10.37
N ALA A 229 -4.08 7.62 -9.14
CA ALA A 229 -4.16 8.78 -8.24
C ALA A 229 -2.77 9.38 -7.96
N MET A 230 -1.77 8.54 -7.65
CA MET A 230 -0.39 8.97 -7.41
C MET A 230 0.16 9.82 -8.57
N TRP A 231 -0.07 9.36 -9.81
CA TRP A 231 0.37 10.09 -10.99
C TRP A 231 -0.43 11.40 -11.16
N LEU A 232 -1.75 11.38 -11.04
CA LEU A 232 -2.60 12.56 -11.18
C LEU A 232 -2.20 13.68 -10.21
N MET A 233 -1.86 13.34 -8.97
CA MET A 233 -1.40 14.29 -7.96
C MET A 233 -0.17 15.07 -8.41
N LEU A 234 0.81 14.41 -9.04
CA LEU A 234 2.02 15.07 -9.55
C LEU A 234 1.77 15.87 -10.85
N GLN A 235 0.64 15.67 -11.54
CA GLN A 235 0.31 16.47 -12.73
C GLN A 235 -0.36 17.81 -12.37
N LYS A 236 -0.82 17.98 -11.13
CA LYS A 236 -1.38 19.27 -10.69
C LYS A 236 -0.33 20.37 -10.72
N GLU A 237 -0.75 21.59 -10.98
CA GLU A 237 0.12 22.77 -10.92
C GLU A 237 0.53 23.08 -9.47
N LYS A 238 -0.44 23.03 -8.56
CA LYS A 238 -0.22 23.20 -7.11
C LYS A 238 -0.24 21.86 -6.41
N PRO A 239 0.82 21.51 -5.65
CA PRO A 239 0.86 20.28 -4.88
C PRO A 239 -0.10 20.35 -3.69
N SER A 240 -0.78 19.24 -3.41
CA SER A 240 -1.66 19.08 -2.25
C SER A 240 -1.69 17.61 -1.81
N ASP A 241 -2.24 17.35 -0.62
CA ASP A 241 -2.42 16.00 -0.12
C ASP A 241 -3.85 15.52 -0.37
N TYR A 242 -4.01 14.21 -0.62
CA TYR A 242 -5.29 13.62 -0.97
C TYR A 242 -5.51 12.29 -0.29
N VAL A 243 -6.70 12.10 0.27
CA VAL A 243 -7.20 10.79 0.64
C VAL A 243 -7.53 10.00 -0.63
N VAL A 244 -7.02 8.78 -0.71
CA VAL A 244 -7.32 7.84 -1.80
C VAL A 244 -7.97 6.61 -1.19
N ALA A 245 -9.27 6.45 -1.44
CA ALA A 245 -10.14 5.46 -0.81
C ALA A 245 -11.31 5.11 -1.72
N THR A 246 -12.00 3.99 -1.46
CA THR A 246 -13.20 3.61 -2.21
C THR A 246 -14.46 4.26 -1.65
N GLY A 247 -14.46 4.65 -0.36
CA GLY A 247 -15.64 5.11 0.36
C GLY A 247 -16.56 3.98 0.83
N GLU A 248 -16.12 2.72 0.69
CA GLU A 248 -16.85 1.54 1.15
C GLU A 248 -15.98 0.73 2.11
N MET A 249 -16.60 0.17 3.13
CA MET A 249 -15.90 -0.55 4.20
C MET A 249 -16.51 -1.94 4.38
N TYR A 250 -15.63 -2.96 4.42
CA TYR A 250 -16.00 -4.35 4.59
C TYR A 250 -15.19 -4.99 5.72
N SER A 251 -15.76 -6.01 6.37
CA SER A 251 -15.09 -6.80 7.39
C SER A 251 -14.20 -7.89 6.76
N VAL A 252 -13.23 -8.38 7.53
CA VAL A 252 -12.44 -9.57 7.12
C VAL A 252 -13.34 -10.76 6.89
N ARG A 253 -14.43 -10.90 7.68
CA ARG A 253 -15.45 -11.95 7.51
C ARG A 253 -16.10 -11.89 6.12
N GLU A 254 -16.62 -10.71 5.74
CA GLU A 254 -17.22 -10.51 4.41
C GLU A 254 -16.22 -10.79 3.28
N PHE A 255 -14.95 -10.41 3.47
CA PHE A 255 -13.90 -10.72 2.50
C PHE A 255 -13.71 -12.25 2.35
N VAL A 256 -13.65 -12.99 3.47
CA VAL A 256 -13.56 -14.46 3.47
C VAL A 256 -14.74 -15.09 2.74
N GLU A 257 -15.97 -14.72 3.11
CA GLU A 257 -17.19 -15.25 2.49
C GLU A 257 -17.20 -15.05 0.98
N LYS A 258 -16.88 -13.83 0.54
CA LYS A 258 -16.84 -13.52 -0.89
C LYS A 258 -15.70 -14.24 -1.62
N ALA A 259 -14.53 -14.40 -0.99
CA ALA A 259 -13.40 -15.12 -1.58
C ALA A 259 -13.73 -16.62 -1.78
N PHE A 260 -14.38 -17.25 -0.82
CA PHE A 260 -14.84 -18.63 -0.96
C PHE A 260 -15.99 -18.77 -1.96
N ASN A 261 -16.94 -17.82 -1.97
CA ASN A 261 -18.00 -17.79 -2.98
C ASN A 261 -17.45 -17.65 -4.41
N ALA A 262 -16.41 -16.87 -4.61
CA ALA A 262 -15.70 -16.76 -5.92
C ALA A 262 -15.04 -18.08 -6.36
N ALA A 263 -14.89 -19.04 -5.42
CA ALA A 263 -14.41 -20.41 -5.67
C ALA A 263 -15.52 -21.46 -5.52
N ASP A 264 -16.78 -21.09 -5.72
CA ASP A 264 -17.97 -21.96 -5.64
C ASP A 264 -18.11 -22.72 -4.31
N THR A 265 -17.64 -22.12 -3.22
CA THR A 265 -17.69 -22.68 -1.87
C THR A 265 -18.41 -21.75 -0.91
N GLU A 266 -19.48 -22.21 -0.28
CA GLU A 266 -20.20 -21.47 0.77
C GLU A 266 -19.67 -21.84 2.15
N ILE A 267 -19.55 -20.82 3.03
CA ILE A 267 -19.14 -20.97 4.43
C ILE A 267 -20.33 -20.77 5.36
N ASP A 268 -20.46 -21.67 6.36
CA ASP A 268 -21.25 -21.47 7.57
C ASP A 268 -20.33 -21.19 8.75
N TRP A 269 -20.67 -20.17 9.54
CA TRP A 269 -19.94 -19.86 10.78
C TRP A 269 -20.56 -20.61 11.96
N VAL A 270 -19.74 -21.40 12.63
CA VAL A 270 -20.15 -22.27 13.73
C VAL A 270 -19.32 -21.95 14.98
N ILE A 271 -19.99 -21.87 16.13
CA ILE A 271 -19.33 -21.73 17.42
C ILE A 271 -19.47 -23.06 18.17
N ASP A 272 -18.37 -23.78 18.33
CA ASP A 272 -18.29 -25.01 19.11
C ASP A 272 -17.46 -24.78 20.36
N ASN A 273 -18.02 -25.03 21.56
CA ASN A 273 -17.35 -24.84 22.84
C ASN A 273 -16.70 -23.44 23.00
N GLY A 274 -17.33 -22.39 22.47
CA GLY A 274 -16.85 -21.02 22.54
C GLY A 274 -15.74 -20.68 21.52
N VAL A 275 -15.43 -21.60 20.61
CA VAL A 275 -14.47 -21.40 19.52
C VAL A 275 -15.21 -21.24 18.20
N GLU A 276 -15.04 -20.12 17.55
CA GLU A 276 -15.63 -19.85 16.24
C GLU A 276 -14.78 -20.46 15.12
N SER A 277 -15.45 -21.05 14.12
CA SER A 277 -14.83 -21.57 12.90
C SER A 277 -15.73 -21.36 11.69
N GLY A 278 -15.11 -21.15 10.51
CA GLY A 278 -15.82 -21.18 9.23
C GLY A 278 -15.77 -22.57 8.62
N ARG A 279 -16.93 -23.16 8.31
CA ARG A 279 -17.04 -24.51 7.77
C ARG A 279 -17.63 -24.52 6.38
N CYS A 280 -17.17 -25.43 5.55
CA CYS A 280 -17.80 -25.68 4.26
C CYS A 280 -19.23 -26.15 4.46
N LYS A 281 -20.21 -25.43 3.94
CA LYS A 281 -21.63 -25.75 4.06
C LYS A 281 -21.98 -27.13 3.50
N LYS A 282 -21.29 -27.57 2.42
CA LYS A 282 -21.52 -28.87 1.78
C LYS A 282 -20.90 -30.06 2.51
N THR A 283 -19.74 -29.88 3.10
CA THR A 283 -18.94 -31.00 3.65
C THR A 283 -18.76 -30.95 5.16
N GLY A 284 -19.06 -29.85 5.83
CA GLY A 284 -18.80 -29.63 7.25
C GLY A 284 -17.32 -29.44 7.61
N ASN A 285 -16.41 -29.53 6.64
CA ASN A 285 -14.99 -29.36 6.90
C ASN A 285 -14.65 -27.94 7.36
N ILE A 286 -13.75 -27.81 8.34
CA ILE A 286 -13.24 -26.51 8.79
C ILE A 286 -12.36 -25.93 7.67
N LEU A 287 -12.73 -24.72 7.21
CA LEU A 287 -12.00 -23.96 6.20
C LEU A 287 -11.29 -22.75 6.82
N ILE A 288 -11.88 -22.17 7.87
CA ILE A 288 -11.30 -21.06 8.63
C ILE A 288 -11.23 -21.46 10.10
N ASP A 289 -10.06 -21.28 10.68
CA ASP A 289 -9.85 -21.34 12.14
C ASP A 289 -9.36 -19.97 12.66
N ILE A 290 -9.73 -19.67 13.93
CA ILE A 290 -9.40 -18.40 14.57
C ILE A 290 -8.18 -18.57 15.48
N ASN A 291 -7.13 -17.83 15.22
CA ASN A 291 -5.93 -17.81 16.04
C ASN A 291 -5.69 -16.41 16.62
N LYS A 292 -5.75 -16.30 17.95
CA LYS A 292 -5.55 -15.03 18.68
C LYS A 292 -4.14 -14.48 18.59
N ASP A 293 -3.14 -15.28 18.24
CA ASP A 293 -1.75 -14.85 18.05
C ASP A 293 -1.59 -13.85 16.88
N PHE A 294 -2.57 -13.79 16.00
CA PHE A 294 -2.62 -12.80 14.91
C PHE A 294 -3.25 -11.47 15.31
N ASN A 295 -3.69 -11.30 16.57
CA ASN A 295 -4.19 -10.02 17.06
C ASN A 295 -3.04 -9.04 17.30
N ARG A 296 -3.21 -7.80 16.87
CA ARG A 296 -2.21 -6.74 17.09
C ARG A 296 -2.27 -6.23 18.54
N PRO A 297 -1.13 -5.76 19.13
CA PRO A 297 -1.13 -5.16 20.46
C PRO A 297 -2.03 -3.93 20.58
N ALA A 298 -2.17 -3.16 19.50
CA ALA A 298 -3.07 -2.02 19.39
C ALA A 298 -3.77 -2.07 18.03
N GLU A 299 -5.02 -2.53 18.03
CA GLU A 299 -5.82 -2.68 16.82
C GLU A 299 -6.44 -1.34 16.39
N THR A 300 -6.63 -1.20 15.10
CA THR A 300 -7.47 -0.17 14.48
C THR A 300 -8.77 -0.84 14.05
N ASP A 301 -9.89 -0.50 14.70
CA ASP A 301 -11.15 -1.22 14.55
C ASP A 301 -11.74 -1.04 13.15
N TYR A 302 -11.75 0.19 12.63
CA TYR A 302 -12.27 0.49 11.30
C TYR A 302 -11.54 1.67 10.66
N LEU A 303 -11.44 1.64 9.33
CA LEU A 303 -10.95 2.73 8.50
C LEU A 303 -11.87 2.88 7.29
N LEU A 304 -12.45 4.06 7.10
CA LEU A 304 -13.35 4.42 6.00
C LEU A 304 -12.93 5.77 5.45
N GLY A 305 -12.48 5.83 4.20
CA GLY A 305 -11.98 7.06 3.60
C GLY A 305 -13.05 7.87 2.89
N ASP A 306 -12.90 9.20 2.94
CA ASP A 306 -13.63 10.13 2.10
C ASP A 306 -12.69 10.73 1.06
N ALA A 307 -12.78 10.24 -0.18
CA ALA A 307 -11.97 10.67 -1.31
C ALA A 307 -12.64 11.80 -2.13
N THR A 308 -13.54 12.58 -1.53
CA THR A 308 -14.26 13.67 -2.23
C THR A 308 -13.31 14.66 -2.87
N LYS A 309 -12.26 15.09 -2.15
CA LYS A 309 -11.23 15.99 -2.70
C LYS A 309 -10.51 15.41 -3.92
N ALA A 310 -10.11 14.14 -3.87
CA ALA A 310 -9.49 13.47 -5.01
C ALA A 310 -10.44 13.38 -6.21
N LYS A 311 -11.72 13.13 -5.97
CA LYS A 311 -12.76 13.10 -7.01
C LYS A 311 -12.94 14.47 -7.66
N GLU A 312 -13.04 15.54 -6.89
CA GLU A 312 -13.31 16.88 -7.37
C GLU A 312 -12.10 17.52 -8.06
N GLU A 313 -10.92 17.44 -7.44
CA GLU A 313 -9.73 18.12 -7.93
C GLU A 313 -8.89 17.30 -8.93
N LEU A 314 -8.86 15.97 -8.80
CA LEU A 314 -8.11 15.08 -9.68
C LEU A 314 -8.99 14.39 -10.73
N ASN A 315 -10.32 14.49 -10.64
CA ASN A 315 -11.28 13.68 -11.39
C ASN A 315 -11.00 12.16 -11.22
N TRP A 316 -10.51 11.78 -10.04
CA TRP A 316 -10.19 10.41 -9.71
C TRP A 316 -11.38 9.70 -9.03
N LYS A 317 -11.59 8.45 -9.40
CA LYS A 317 -12.53 7.54 -8.72
C LYS A 317 -12.05 6.11 -8.87
N PRO A 318 -12.34 5.22 -7.91
CA PRO A 318 -12.06 3.80 -8.06
C PRO A 318 -12.86 3.24 -9.24
N GLN A 319 -12.23 2.37 -10.05
CA GLN A 319 -12.86 1.71 -11.19
C GLN A 319 -13.26 0.28 -10.85
N VAL A 320 -12.50 -0.36 -9.96
CA VAL A 320 -12.71 -1.76 -9.56
C VAL A 320 -13.46 -1.78 -8.23
N ASN A 321 -14.65 -2.40 -8.21
CA ASN A 321 -15.41 -2.61 -6.98
C ASN A 321 -14.89 -3.80 -6.17
N PHE A 322 -15.37 -3.92 -4.93
CA PHE A 322 -14.93 -4.93 -3.98
C PHE A 322 -15.09 -6.38 -4.47
N ASN A 323 -16.20 -6.71 -5.12
CA ASN A 323 -16.44 -8.06 -5.62
C ASN A 323 -15.48 -8.42 -6.77
N THR A 324 -15.32 -7.52 -7.72
CA THR A 324 -14.39 -7.69 -8.84
C THR A 324 -12.94 -7.81 -8.35
N LEU A 325 -12.55 -7.02 -7.34
CA LEU A 325 -11.23 -7.11 -6.72
C LEU A 325 -10.96 -8.51 -6.16
N ILE A 326 -11.91 -9.06 -5.41
CA ILE A 326 -11.78 -10.40 -4.84
C ILE A 326 -11.67 -11.47 -5.93
N GLU A 327 -12.52 -11.40 -6.97
CA GLU A 327 -12.45 -12.33 -8.11
C GLU A 327 -11.09 -12.29 -8.81
N MET A 328 -10.52 -11.09 -9.01
CA MET A 328 -9.17 -10.93 -9.57
C MET A 328 -8.09 -11.58 -8.70
N MET A 329 -8.26 -11.54 -7.38
CA MET A 329 -7.26 -12.05 -6.44
C MET A 329 -7.36 -13.56 -6.18
N VAL A 330 -8.52 -14.18 -6.41
CA VAL A 330 -8.76 -15.63 -6.21
C VAL A 330 -8.36 -16.43 -7.45
N LYS A 331 -8.50 -15.89 -8.64
CA LYS A 331 -8.06 -16.49 -9.92
C LYS A 331 -6.55 -16.68 -9.97
#